data_f4972b41e163665c6e0aa7e0c6d2ae27
#
_entry.id   f4972b41e163665c6e0aa7e0c6d2ae27
#
_cell.length_a   1.000
_cell.length_b   1.000
_cell.length_c   1.000
_cell.angle_alpha   90.00
_cell.angle_beta   90.00
_cell.angle_gamma   90.00
#
_symmetry.space_group_name_H-M   'P 1'
#
loop_
_entity.id
_entity.type
_entity.pdbx_description
1 polymer ?
#
loop_
_entity_poly.entity_id
_entity_poly.type
_entity_poly.pdbx_seq_one_letter_code
_entity_poly.pdbx_strand_id
1 'polypeptide(L)'
;MPGQPGIPVRLPHIEQLMGRGVRFLNAITPSPLCAPARACLASGKEYTRCGVASNQFDYPPSQQTYYQLLRQAGYHVMGCGKLDLHKKTLDWGLDGQHLLREWGFSDGIDNAGKMDAVRSGLPTPKDPYMKLLHDRGMAEVHVKDMRARKAHEGTYPTPLPDDLYCDNFITRNALTLLERAPRDQPWHLAVNFTGPHDPLDITAAMERTARDRTYPQPNRNTQNPPAHHEAVRQNYSAMCENIDRGIGQILAAVAARGELDNTLAVFSSDHGEMLGDHNRWGKHVPYQASLGIPLVIAGPGVRARGNSRALVTLLDLAATFLDCAGLPVPAAMDSRTLRPLLADQTRRHRTHLVAGLEDWRLVWDGRYKLIEGFEKEPQLFDLQRDPLENLNLWARRTRIRTHLKTLLPS
;
A
#
# COMPACT_ATOMS: atom_id res chain seq x y z
N MET A 1 4.75 2.34 11.79
CA MET A 1 3.28 2.24 11.68
C MET A 1 2.65 3.38 12.46
N PRO A 2 1.55 4.00 12.01
CA PRO A 2 0.85 5.01 12.79
C PRO A 2 0.54 4.53 14.19
N GLY A 3 0.79 5.35 15.21
CA GLY A 3 0.53 5.00 16.61
C GLY A 3 1.45 3.93 17.23
N GLN A 4 2.61 3.64 16.65
CA GLN A 4 3.65 2.87 17.34
C GLN A 4 4.43 3.77 18.29
N PRO A 5 4.52 3.43 19.60
CA PRO A 5 5.31 4.20 20.54
C PRO A 5 6.78 4.30 20.10
N GLY A 6 7.36 5.50 20.22
CA GLY A 6 8.78 5.74 19.95
C GLY A 6 9.15 6.03 18.49
N ILE A 7 8.20 6.05 17.56
CA ILE A 7 8.45 6.52 16.20
C ILE A 7 7.95 7.98 16.06
N PRO A 8 8.84 8.95 15.85
CA PRO A 8 8.49 10.37 15.86
C PRO A 8 7.90 10.83 14.50
N VAL A 9 6.84 10.16 14.03
CA VAL A 9 6.08 10.52 12.84
C VAL A 9 4.76 11.18 13.22
N ARG A 10 4.35 12.24 12.52
CA ARG A 10 3.14 13.00 12.79
C ARG A 10 2.12 12.76 11.68
N LEU A 11 1.04 12.05 12.00
CA LEU A 11 0.01 11.64 11.05
C LEU A 11 -1.40 12.04 11.55
N PRO A 12 -1.66 13.35 11.77
CA PRO A 12 -2.89 13.80 12.43
C PRO A 12 -4.17 13.40 11.69
N HIS A 13 -4.17 13.34 10.36
CA HIS A 13 -5.35 12.99 9.59
C HIS A 13 -5.63 11.47 9.62
N ILE A 14 -4.59 10.64 9.56
CA ILE A 14 -4.72 9.19 9.77
C ILE A 14 -5.12 8.90 11.23
N GLU A 15 -4.57 9.61 12.21
CA GLU A 15 -4.95 9.47 13.62
C GLU A 15 -6.41 9.87 13.84
N GLN A 16 -6.90 10.91 13.15
CA GLN A 16 -8.32 11.27 13.16
C GLN A 16 -9.20 10.15 12.60
N LEU A 17 -8.81 9.50 11.49
CA LEU A 17 -9.50 8.33 10.97
C LEU A 17 -9.50 7.18 11.97
N MET A 18 -8.36 6.91 12.63
CA MET A 18 -8.26 5.89 13.70
C MET A 18 -9.21 6.17 14.86
N GLY A 19 -9.36 7.44 15.27
CA GLY A 19 -10.29 7.85 16.33
C GLY A 19 -11.78 7.68 15.96
N ARG A 20 -12.09 7.68 14.66
CA ARG A 20 -13.46 7.54 14.12
C ARG A 20 -13.81 6.12 13.66
N GLY A 21 -12.87 5.18 13.68
CA GLY A 21 -13.04 3.88 13.05
C GLY A 21 -12.33 2.73 13.75
N VAL A 22 -12.07 1.70 12.98
CA VAL A 22 -11.35 0.48 13.39
C VAL A 22 -9.97 0.47 12.75
N ARG A 23 -8.94 0.26 13.59
CA ARG A 23 -7.59 -0.07 13.17
C ARG A 23 -7.35 -1.57 13.30
N PHE A 24 -6.87 -2.21 12.24
CA PHE A 24 -6.55 -3.63 12.23
C PHE A 24 -5.05 -3.83 12.53
N LEU A 25 -4.73 -4.52 13.62
CA LEU A 25 -3.35 -4.74 14.06
C LEU A 25 -2.66 -5.90 13.34
N ASN A 26 -3.45 -6.86 12.84
CA ASN A 26 -2.99 -8.06 12.17
C ASN A 26 -3.41 -8.06 10.69
N ALA A 27 -3.12 -6.96 10.01
CA ALA A 27 -3.34 -6.83 8.57
C ALA A 27 -2.04 -7.10 7.80
N ILE A 28 -2.10 -7.98 6.79
CA ILE A 28 -0.95 -8.25 5.92
C ILE A 28 -1.33 -8.12 4.44
N THR A 29 -0.31 -7.92 3.60
CA THR A 29 -0.46 -8.06 2.15
C THR A 29 -0.44 -9.54 1.75
N PRO A 30 -1.19 -9.96 0.73
CA PRO A 30 -1.10 -11.32 0.18
C PRO A 30 0.19 -11.58 -0.59
N SER A 31 0.90 -10.52 -0.99
CA SER A 31 2.20 -10.59 -1.64
C SER A 31 2.95 -9.26 -1.44
N PRO A 32 4.19 -9.26 -0.91
CA PRO A 32 4.90 -8.02 -0.63
C PRO A 32 5.65 -7.49 -1.86
N LEU A 33 4.91 -7.25 -2.95
CA LEU A 33 5.40 -6.63 -4.18
C LEU A 33 4.26 -5.87 -4.87
N CYS A 34 4.57 -4.69 -5.42
CA CYS A 34 3.59 -3.72 -5.91
C CYS A 34 2.52 -4.31 -6.84
N ALA A 35 2.89 -4.83 -8.05
CA ALA A 35 1.91 -5.33 -9.00
C ALA A 35 1.13 -6.56 -8.49
N PRO A 36 1.76 -7.58 -7.87
CA PRO A 36 1.03 -8.70 -7.27
C PRO A 36 0.06 -8.28 -6.16
N ALA A 37 0.47 -7.42 -5.22
CA ALA A 37 -0.41 -6.96 -4.14
C ALA A 37 -1.65 -6.26 -4.66
N ARG A 38 -1.47 -5.39 -5.66
CA ARG A 38 -2.55 -4.59 -6.28
C ARG A 38 -3.44 -5.46 -7.16
N ALA A 39 -2.88 -6.47 -7.83
CA ALA A 39 -3.64 -7.48 -8.56
C ALA A 39 -4.51 -8.33 -7.61
N CYS A 40 -3.97 -8.72 -6.44
CA CYS A 40 -4.75 -9.42 -5.41
C CYS A 40 -5.92 -8.55 -4.91
N LEU A 41 -5.68 -7.26 -4.67
CA LEU A 41 -6.74 -6.32 -4.29
C LEU A 41 -7.79 -6.18 -5.40
N ALA A 42 -7.36 -5.92 -6.65
CA ALA A 42 -8.27 -5.70 -7.77
C ALA A 42 -9.15 -6.92 -8.06
N SER A 43 -8.57 -8.13 -8.02
CA SER A 43 -9.28 -9.38 -8.28
C SER A 43 -10.01 -9.97 -7.07
N GLY A 44 -9.68 -9.53 -5.86
CA GLY A 44 -10.14 -10.16 -4.61
C GLY A 44 -9.60 -11.58 -4.41
N LYS A 45 -8.48 -11.95 -5.05
CA LYS A 45 -7.89 -13.30 -5.04
C LYS A 45 -6.55 -13.35 -4.34
N GLU A 46 -6.22 -14.51 -3.78
CA GLU A 46 -4.90 -14.78 -3.22
C GLU A 46 -3.80 -14.75 -4.29
N TYR A 47 -2.54 -14.57 -3.87
CA TYR A 47 -1.40 -14.39 -4.75
C TYR A 47 -1.30 -15.47 -5.85
N THR A 48 -1.47 -16.75 -5.51
CA THR A 48 -1.39 -17.86 -6.48
C THR A 48 -2.50 -17.83 -7.55
N ARG A 49 -3.55 -17.03 -7.35
CA ARG A 49 -4.74 -16.93 -8.20
C ARG A 49 -4.95 -15.56 -8.83
N CYS A 50 -4.15 -14.55 -8.44
CA CYS A 50 -4.33 -13.17 -8.91
C CYS A 50 -3.84 -12.94 -10.36
N GLY A 51 -3.14 -13.90 -10.96
CA GLY A 51 -2.66 -13.82 -12.34
C GLY A 51 -1.43 -12.93 -12.57
N VAL A 52 -0.85 -12.34 -11.50
CA VAL A 52 0.32 -11.45 -11.57
C VAL A 52 1.38 -11.96 -10.62
N ALA A 53 2.38 -12.65 -11.14
CA ALA A 53 3.42 -13.30 -10.33
C ALA A 53 4.53 -12.33 -9.86
N SER A 54 4.79 -11.27 -10.63
CA SER A 54 5.81 -10.26 -10.29
C SER A 54 5.53 -8.93 -10.99
N ASN A 55 6.39 -7.93 -10.79
CA ASN A 55 6.35 -6.65 -11.50
C ASN A 55 6.63 -6.75 -13.02
N GLN A 56 6.93 -7.95 -13.54
CA GLN A 56 7.15 -8.22 -14.96
C GLN A 56 5.87 -8.68 -15.67
N PHE A 57 4.72 -8.62 -15.01
CA PHE A 57 3.42 -9.01 -15.57
C PHE A 57 2.43 -7.86 -15.43
N ASP A 58 1.64 -7.66 -16.47
CA ASP A 58 0.47 -6.78 -16.44
C ASP A 58 -0.75 -7.58 -15.94
N TYR A 59 -1.71 -6.89 -15.33
CA TYR A 59 -2.96 -7.51 -14.90
C TYR A 59 -3.75 -7.98 -16.13
N PRO A 60 -4.17 -9.26 -16.19
CA PRO A 60 -4.86 -9.79 -17.36
C PRO A 60 -6.22 -9.08 -17.59
N PRO A 61 -6.49 -8.49 -18.78
CA PRO A 61 -7.76 -7.81 -19.06
C PRO A 61 -8.99 -8.74 -18.95
N SER A 62 -8.79 -10.06 -19.13
CA SER A 62 -9.84 -11.07 -18.98
C SER A 62 -10.22 -11.36 -17.53
N GLN A 63 -9.40 -10.93 -16.55
CA GLN A 63 -9.68 -11.16 -15.14
C GLN A 63 -10.51 -10.01 -14.57
N GLN A 64 -11.70 -10.36 -14.03
CA GLN A 64 -12.61 -9.40 -13.44
C GLN A 64 -11.99 -8.69 -12.23
N THR A 65 -12.25 -7.38 -12.13
CA THR A 65 -11.89 -6.54 -11.00
C THR A 65 -13.14 -6.16 -10.18
N TYR A 66 -12.95 -5.82 -8.91
CA TYR A 66 -14.04 -5.25 -8.12
C TYR A 66 -14.45 -3.84 -8.63
N TYR A 67 -13.55 -3.12 -9.29
CA TYR A 67 -13.85 -1.83 -9.94
C TYR A 67 -14.89 -2.00 -11.05
N GLN A 68 -14.75 -3.02 -11.89
CA GLN A 68 -15.74 -3.34 -12.93
C GLN A 68 -17.12 -3.62 -12.33
N LEU A 69 -17.17 -4.38 -11.22
CA LEU A 69 -18.43 -4.72 -10.54
C LEU A 69 -19.10 -3.47 -9.94
N LEU A 70 -18.35 -2.59 -9.31
CA LEU A 70 -18.85 -1.31 -8.81
C LEU A 70 -19.41 -0.46 -9.97
N ARG A 71 -18.65 -0.32 -11.07
CA ARG A 71 -19.11 0.45 -12.24
C ARG A 71 -20.37 -0.14 -12.87
N GLN A 72 -20.46 -1.45 -13.01
CA GLN A 72 -21.65 -2.13 -13.51
C GLN A 72 -22.88 -1.90 -12.61
N ALA A 73 -22.67 -1.69 -11.32
CA ALA A 73 -23.72 -1.36 -10.37
C ALA A 73 -24.07 0.15 -10.31
N GLY A 74 -23.55 0.95 -11.22
CA GLY A 74 -23.85 2.38 -11.32
C GLY A 74 -22.95 3.31 -10.51
N TYR A 75 -21.84 2.81 -9.95
CA TYR A 75 -20.85 3.68 -9.31
C TYR A 75 -20.02 4.43 -10.34
N HIS A 76 -19.72 5.70 -10.07
CA HIS A 76 -18.66 6.44 -10.75
C HIS A 76 -17.32 6.05 -10.11
N VAL A 77 -16.58 5.17 -10.76
CA VAL A 77 -15.33 4.62 -10.24
C VAL A 77 -14.16 5.43 -10.74
N MET A 78 -13.40 6.01 -9.81
CA MET A 78 -12.24 6.87 -10.10
C MET A 78 -10.96 6.28 -9.51
N GLY A 79 -9.83 6.54 -10.18
CA GLY A 79 -8.52 6.15 -9.69
C GLY A 79 -7.44 7.15 -10.07
N CYS A 80 -6.49 7.43 -9.16
CA CYS A 80 -5.31 8.21 -9.50
C CYS A 80 -4.06 7.74 -8.77
N GLY A 81 -2.93 8.15 -9.32
CA GLY A 81 -1.62 7.76 -8.82
C GLY A 81 -1.17 6.41 -9.36
N LYS A 82 -0.35 5.71 -8.63
CA LYS A 82 0.29 4.47 -9.04
C LYS A 82 -0.64 3.27 -8.89
N LEU A 83 -1.42 2.92 -9.92
CA LEU A 83 -2.31 1.74 -9.91
C LEU A 83 -1.56 0.42 -10.13
N ASP A 84 -0.47 0.43 -10.90
CA ASP A 84 0.42 -0.73 -11.18
C ASP A 84 -0.30 -1.97 -11.77
N LEU A 85 -1.38 -1.79 -12.48
CA LEU A 85 -2.08 -2.88 -13.17
C LEU A 85 -1.46 -3.20 -14.56
N HIS A 86 -0.63 -2.30 -15.10
CA HIS A 86 0.14 -2.49 -16.37
C HIS A 86 1.62 -2.10 -16.23
N LYS A 87 2.20 -2.49 -15.13
CA LYS A 87 3.57 -2.09 -14.77
C LYS A 87 4.64 -2.55 -15.74
N LYS A 88 4.46 -3.68 -16.42
CA LYS A 88 5.39 -4.19 -17.42
C LYS A 88 5.40 -3.32 -18.68
N THR A 89 4.25 -2.85 -19.12
CA THR A 89 4.08 -2.10 -20.37
C THR A 89 4.76 -0.74 -20.34
N LEU A 90 4.89 -0.09 -19.18
CA LEU A 90 5.51 1.24 -18.97
C LEU A 90 4.92 2.35 -19.89
N ASP A 91 3.62 2.32 -20.10
CA ASP A 91 2.90 3.33 -20.86
C ASP A 91 1.53 3.58 -20.23
N TRP A 92 1.34 4.74 -19.63
CA TRP A 92 0.12 5.16 -18.93
C TRP A 92 -0.75 6.11 -19.76
N GLY A 93 -0.25 6.53 -20.94
CA GLY A 93 -0.81 7.65 -21.69
C GLY A 93 -0.46 8.99 -21.03
N LEU A 94 -0.44 10.06 -21.83
CA LEU A 94 -0.11 11.41 -21.32
C LEU A 94 -1.22 12.02 -20.44
N ASP A 95 -2.42 11.46 -20.51
CA ASP A 95 -3.59 11.80 -19.70
C ASP A 95 -3.83 10.81 -18.55
N GLY A 96 -3.07 9.71 -18.49
CA GLY A 96 -3.22 8.66 -17.49
C GLY A 96 -4.46 7.78 -17.67
N GLN A 97 -5.03 7.71 -18.88
CA GLN A 97 -6.28 6.98 -19.17
C GLN A 97 -6.04 5.58 -19.75
N HIS A 98 -4.80 5.21 -20.05
CA HIS A 98 -4.49 3.96 -20.72
C HIS A 98 -5.00 2.75 -19.90
N LEU A 99 -5.84 1.90 -20.50
CA LEU A 99 -6.47 0.70 -19.93
C LEU A 99 -7.38 0.94 -18.70
N LEU A 100 -7.57 2.15 -18.20
CA LEU A 100 -8.40 2.38 -17.02
C LEU A 100 -9.84 1.88 -17.21
N ARG A 101 -10.41 2.13 -18.39
CA ARG A 101 -11.78 1.74 -18.70
C ARG A 101 -11.97 0.23 -18.72
N GLU A 102 -10.99 -0.50 -19.21
CA GLU A 102 -10.96 -1.97 -19.24
C GLU A 102 -10.97 -2.55 -17.84
N TRP A 103 -10.26 -1.95 -16.91
CA TRP A 103 -10.23 -2.39 -15.51
C TRP A 103 -11.41 -1.91 -14.66
N GLY A 104 -12.30 -1.09 -15.23
CA GLY A 104 -13.54 -0.72 -14.56
C GLY A 104 -13.61 0.70 -14.05
N PHE A 105 -12.63 1.56 -14.35
CA PHE A 105 -12.70 2.97 -13.99
C PHE A 105 -13.60 3.75 -14.96
N SER A 106 -14.33 4.72 -14.43
CA SER A 106 -15.15 5.69 -15.18
C SER A 106 -14.34 6.92 -15.55
N ASP A 107 -13.44 7.34 -14.66
CA ASP A 107 -12.49 8.44 -14.82
C ASP A 107 -11.20 8.10 -14.04
N GLY A 108 -10.09 8.75 -14.38
CA GLY A 108 -8.86 8.52 -13.64
C GLY A 108 -7.65 9.25 -14.21
N ILE A 109 -6.56 9.25 -13.45
CA ILE A 109 -5.27 9.79 -13.83
C ILE A 109 -4.20 8.87 -13.26
N ASP A 110 -3.95 7.73 -13.94
CA ASP A 110 -2.90 6.78 -13.54
C ASP A 110 -1.52 7.33 -13.91
N ASN A 111 -0.53 7.06 -13.07
CA ASN A 111 0.85 7.46 -13.35
C ASN A 111 1.85 6.39 -12.93
N ALA A 112 3.01 6.47 -13.53
CA ALA A 112 4.15 5.61 -13.21
C ALA A 112 4.56 5.71 -11.74
N GLY A 113 5.10 4.64 -11.21
CA GLY A 113 5.90 4.68 -9.97
C GLY A 113 7.20 5.46 -10.19
N LYS A 114 7.84 5.91 -9.09
CA LYS A 114 9.06 6.76 -9.16
C LYS A 114 10.10 6.24 -10.14
N MET A 115 10.52 4.98 -10.01
CA MET A 115 11.56 4.41 -10.86
C MET A 115 11.05 4.01 -12.25
N ASP A 116 9.77 3.71 -12.38
CA ASP A 116 9.18 3.44 -13.70
C ASP A 116 9.10 4.72 -14.53
N ALA A 117 8.76 5.86 -13.92
CA ALA A 117 8.83 7.18 -14.53
C ALA A 117 10.25 7.53 -15.00
N VAL A 118 11.27 7.23 -14.20
CA VAL A 118 12.69 7.42 -14.57
C VAL A 118 13.10 6.56 -15.77
N ARG A 119 12.57 5.33 -15.87
CA ARG A 119 12.89 4.39 -16.98
C ARG A 119 12.23 4.78 -18.29
N SER A 120 10.98 5.24 -18.23
CA SER A 120 10.14 5.47 -19.40
C SER A 120 9.95 6.95 -19.76
N GLY A 121 10.39 7.89 -18.92
CA GLY A 121 10.04 9.30 -19.03
C GLY A 121 10.94 10.17 -19.91
N LEU A 122 12.04 9.63 -20.46
CA LEU A 122 12.95 10.33 -21.38
C LEU A 122 13.24 9.49 -22.63
N PRO A 123 13.42 10.11 -23.82
CA PRO A 123 13.34 11.55 -24.07
C PRO A 123 11.91 12.11 -24.12
N THR A 124 10.90 11.24 -24.18
CA THR A 124 9.48 11.63 -24.24
C THR A 124 8.72 11.02 -23.07
N PRO A 125 7.79 11.74 -22.44
CA PRO A 125 7.01 11.21 -21.32
C PRO A 125 6.08 10.09 -21.76
N LYS A 126 5.80 9.16 -20.85
CA LYS A 126 4.87 8.02 -21.02
C LYS A 126 3.75 8.03 -19.98
N ASP A 127 3.73 9.03 -19.10
CA ASP A 127 2.73 9.19 -18.07
C ASP A 127 2.47 10.69 -17.79
N PRO A 128 1.37 11.04 -17.11
CA PRO A 128 1.00 12.45 -16.88
C PRO A 128 1.97 13.15 -15.90
N TYR A 129 2.64 12.42 -14.99
CA TYR A 129 3.60 13.03 -14.08
C TYR A 129 4.87 13.49 -14.83
N MET A 130 5.47 12.61 -15.63
CA MET A 130 6.64 13.00 -16.44
C MET A 130 6.26 14.06 -17.47
N LYS A 131 5.04 14.03 -18.03
CA LYS A 131 4.54 15.12 -18.87
C LYS A 131 4.58 16.45 -18.15
N LEU A 132 4.06 16.52 -16.91
CA LEU A 132 4.14 17.74 -16.10
C LEU A 132 5.58 18.21 -15.93
N LEU A 133 6.52 17.31 -15.64
CA LEU A 133 7.92 17.66 -15.46
C LEU A 133 8.57 18.14 -16.77
N HIS A 134 8.22 17.57 -17.92
CA HIS A 134 8.63 18.07 -19.23
C HIS A 134 8.11 19.48 -19.50
N ASP A 135 6.82 19.71 -19.29
CA ASP A 135 6.17 21.01 -19.48
C ASP A 135 6.77 22.11 -18.58
N ARG A 136 7.38 21.73 -17.47
CA ARG A 136 8.06 22.63 -16.50
C ARG A 136 9.58 22.66 -16.66
N GLY A 137 10.16 21.99 -17.66
CA GLY A 137 11.61 21.91 -17.87
C GLY A 137 12.40 21.20 -16.79
N MET A 138 11.74 20.34 -15.98
CA MET A 138 12.33 19.65 -14.83
C MET A 138 12.57 18.16 -15.04
N ALA A 139 12.18 17.58 -16.18
CA ALA A 139 12.24 16.14 -16.42
C ALA A 139 13.67 15.58 -16.36
N GLU A 140 14.63 16.22 -17.05
CA GLU A 140 16.05 15.78 -17.03
C GLU A 140 16.68 15.94 -15.65
N VAL A 141 16.39 17.04 -14.96
CA VAL A 141 16.86 17.30 -13.59
C VAL A 141 16.36 16.22 -12.65
N HIS A 142 15.08 15.87 -12.71
CA HIS A 142 14.48 14.82 -11.92
C HIS A 142 15.09 13.46 -12.20
N VAL A 143 15.20 13.06 -13.47
CA VAL A 143 15.78 11.75 -13.84
C VAL A 143 17.23 11.64 -13.42
N LYS A 144 18.02 12.71 -13.57
CA LYS A 144 19.42 12.75 -13.11
C LYS A 144 19.52 12.59 -11.59
N ASP A 145 18.69 13.33 -10.83
CA ASP A 145 18.65 13.25 -9.37
C ASP A 145 18.27 11.84 -8.91
N MET A 146 17.18 11.27 -9.44
CA MET A 146 16.71 9.94 -9.07
C MET A 146 17.72 8.82 -9.35
N ARG A 147 18.43 8.89 -10.48
CA ARG A 147 19.51 7.94 -10.81
C ARG A 147 20.73 8.06 -9.90
N ALA A 148 21.04 9.27 -9.43
CA ALA A 148 22.16 9.52 -8.54
C ALA A 148 21.96 8.99 -7.11
N ARG A 149 20.69 8.79 -6.67
CA ARG A 149 20.32 8.46 -5.28
C ARG A 149 20.66 7.04 -4.84
N LYS A 150 20.88 6.10 -5.76
CA LYS A 150 21.15 4.69 -5.40
C LYS A 150 20.23 4.16 -4.30
N ALA A 151 18.93 4.21 -4.55
CA ALA A 151 17.86 3.73 -3.65
C ALA A 151 17.94 4.34 -2.23
N HIS A 152 18.54 3.64 -1.27
CA HIS A 152 18.53 4.03 0.15
C HIS A 152 19.72 4.91 0.57
N GLU A 153 20.64 5.23 -0.34
CA GLU A 153 21.84 6.04 0.00
C GLU A 153 21.58 7.55 -0.12
N GLY A 154 20.75 7.96 -1.06
CA GLY A 154 20.50 9.37 -1.37
C GLY A 154 19.41 10.01 -0.51
N THR A 155 19.76 10.45 0.70
CA THR A 155 18.84 11.08 1.66
C THR A 155 18.84 12.62 1.64
N TYR A 156 19.51 13.25 0.69
CA TYR A 156 19.48 14.70 0.48
C TYR A 156 18.16 15.16 -0.19
N PRO A 157 17.76 16.44 -0.03
CA PRO A 157 16.56 16.97 -0.68
C PRO A 157 16.61 16.90 -2.20
N THR A 158 15.47 16.64 -2.84
CA THR A 158 15.33 16.70 -4.29
C THR A 158 15.40 18.15 -4.79
N PRO A 159 15.93 18.42 -6.01
CA PRO A 159 15.86 19.73 -6.62
C PRO A 159 14.45 20.15 -7.03
N LEU A 160 13.48 19.24 -7.00
CA LEU A 160 12.10 19.57 -7.33
C LEU A 160 11.47 20.49 -6.27
N PRO A 161 10.76 21.55 -6.69
CA PRO A 161 9.90 22.30 -5.77
C PRO A 161 8.73 21.46 -5.30
N ASP A 162 8.15 21.85 -4.16
CA ASP A 162 7.12 21.06 -3.46
C ASP A 162 5.87 20.80 -4.34
N ASP A 163 5.48 21.74 -5.18
CA ASP A 163 4.35 21.61 -6.10
C ASP A 163 4.60 20.62 -7.26
N LEU A 164 5.84 20.30 -7.58
CA LEU A 164 6.19 19.28 -8.58
C LEU A 164 6.52 17.91 -7.95
N TYR A 165 6.45 17.77 -6.64
CA TYR A 165 6.66 16.48 -5.99
C TYR A 165 5.53 15.51 -6.32
N CYS A 166 5.88 14.24 -6.63
CA CYS A 166 4.94 13.26 -7.20
C CYS A 166 3.68 13.05 -6.34
N ASP A 167 3.80 12.89 -5.03
CA ASP A 167 2.64 12.67 -4.16
C ASP A 167 1.75 13.93 -4.04
N ASN A 168 2.33 15.12 -4.19
CA ASN A 168 1.57 16.37 -4.26
C ASN A 168 0.83 16.52 -5.59
N PHE A 169 1.42 16.02 -6.70
CA PHE A 169 0.72 15.88 -7.99
C PHE A 169 -0.46 14.90 -7.87
N ILE A 170 -0.27 13.74 -7.24
CA ILE A 170 -1.35 12.76 -7.02
C ILE A 170 -2.47 13.36 -6.16
N THR A 171 -2.13 14.11 -5.11
CA THR A 171 -3.13 14.81 -4.28
C THR A 171 -3.99 15.75 -5.13
N ARG A 172 -3.37 16.59 -6.00
CA ARG A 172 -4.13 17.47 -6.91
C ARG A 172 -5.02 16.71 -7.86
N ASN A 173 -4.53 15.58 -8.41
CA ASN A 173 -5.34 14.74 -9.28
C ASN A 173 -6.56 14.15 -8.55
N ALA A 174 -6.40 13.72 -7.31
CA ALA A 174 -7.52 13.26 -6.48
C ALA A 174 -8.57 14.36 -6.26
N LEU A 175 -8.13 15.59 -5.97
CA LEU A 175 -9.02 16.75 -5.83
C LEU A 175 -9.74 17.07 -7.13
N THR A 176 -9.05 17.04 -8.27
CA THR A 176 -9.64 17.27 -9.59
C THR A 176 -10.68 16.19 -9.95
N LEU A 177 -10.42 14.92 -9.61
CA LEU A 177 -11.38 13.84 -9.83
C LEU A 177 -12.63 14.02 -8.93
N LEU A 178 -12.46 14.39 -7.67
CA LEU A 178 -13.59 14.70 -6.79
C LEU A 178 -14.41 15.90 -7.27
N GLU A 179 -13.78 16.94 -7.82
CA GLU A 179 -14.47 18.09 -8.39
C GLU A 179 -15.36 17.68 -9.59
N ARG A 180 -14.85 16.77 -10.45
CA ARG A 180 -15.57 16.25 -11.62
C ARG A 180 -16.60 15.18 -11.28
N ALA A 181 -16.46 14.53 -10.11
CA ALA A 181 -17.34 13.42 -9.71
C ALA A 181 -18.81 13.88 -9.69
N PRO A 182 -19.72 13.14 -10.35
CA PRO A 182 -21.15 13.47 -10.36
C PRO A 182 -21.73 13.40 -8.94
N ARG A 183 -22.78 14.20 -8.69
CA ARG A 183 -23.43 14.28 -7.38
C ARG A 183 -24.71 13.46 -7.28
N ASP A 184 -25.19 12.96 -8.39
CA ASP A 184 -26.44 12.21 -8.54
C ASP A 184 -26.24 10.69 -8.56
N GLN A 185 -25.00 10.22 -8.43
CA GLN A 185 -24.68 8.79 -8.35
C GLN A 185 -23.57 8.52 -7.32
N PRO A 186 -23.53 7.30 -6.73
CA PRO A 186 -22.47 6.93 -5.82
C PRO A 186 -21.11 6.88 -6.54
N TRP A 187 -20.05 7.16 -5.81
CA TRP A 187 -18.69 7.12 -6.36
C TRP A 187 -17.74 6.27 -5.51
N HIS A 188 -16.68 5.81 -6.15
CA HIS A 188 -15.53 5.16 -5.53
C HIS A 188 -14.26 5.86 -6.02
N LEU A 189 -13.36 6.21 -5.11
CA LEU A 189 -12.06 6.83 -5.45
C LEU A 189 -10.92 6.03 -4.84
N ALA A 190 -10.03 5.49 -5.67
CA ALA A 190 -8.78 4.87 -5.28
C ALA A 190 -7.61 5.84 -5.50
N VAL A 191 -7.00 6.32 -4.41
CA VAL A 191 -5.82 7.20 -4.46
C VAL A 191 -4.58 6.40 -4.08
N ASN A 192 -3.64 6.28 -5.02
CA ASN A 192 -2.45 5.45 -4.86
C ASN A 192 -1.18 6.32 -4.89
N PHE A 193 -0.75 6.78 -3.72
CA PHE A 193 0.50 7.53 -3.59
C PHE A 193 1.71 6.69 -4.00
N THR A 194 2.75 7.33 -4.53
CA THR A 194 4.03 6.67 -4.84
C THR A 194 4.91 6.53 -3.62
N GLY A 195 4.86 7.50 -2.70
CA GLY A 195 5.56 7.45 -1.42
C GLY A 195 4.94 6.47 -0.42
N PRO A 196 5.70 6.07 0.59
CA PRO A 196 7.10 6.37 0.87
C PRO A 196 8.11 5.41 0.20
N HIS A 197 7.86 5.01 -1.06
CA HIS A 197 8.76 4.16 -1.86
C HIS A 197 10.13 4.83 -2.11
N ASP A 198 11.19 4.03 -2.13
CA ASP A 198 12.52 4.46 -2.56
C ASP A 198 12.52 4.91 -4.05
N PRO A 199 13.45 5.81 -4.46
CA PRO A 199 14.44 6.55 -3.67
C PRO A 199 13.78 7.47 -2.63
N LEU A 200 14.51 7.69 -1.52
CA LEU A 200 13.99 8.45 -0.38
C LEU A 200 14.16 9.96 -0.61
N ASP A 201 13.66 10.43 -1.75
CA ASP A 201 13.65 11.83 -2.14
C ASP A 201 12.60 12.60 -1.35
N ILE A 202 12.99 13.66 -0.71
CA ILE A 202 12.10 14.59 -0.03
C ILE A 202 12.37 16.00 -0.54
N THR A 203 11.38 16.88 -0.48
CA THR A 203 11.60 18.29 -0.80
C THR A 203 12.28 19.03 0.36
N ALA A 204 12.87 20.20 0.09
CA ALA A 204 13.43 21.04 1.13
C ALA A 204 12.38 21.47 2.18
N ALA A 205 11.10 21.56 1.79
CA ALA A 205 9.99 21.84 2.72
C ALA A 205 9.75 20.66 3.65
N MET A 206 9.74 19.43 3.13
CA MET A 206 9.57 18.20 3.92
C MET A 206 10.74 17.99 4.89
N GLU A 207 11.98 18.25 4.44
CA GLU A 207 13.17 18.15 5.27
C GLU A 207 13.07 19.05 6.51
N ARG A 208 12.65 20.31 6.34
CA ARG A 208 12.49 21.26 7.46
C ARG A 208 11.51 20.78 8.54
N THR A 209 10.50 19.99 8.18
CA THR A 209 9.51 19.49 9.15
C THR A 209 9.95 18.23 9.89
N ALA A 210 10.90 17.47 9.34
CA ALA A 210 11.36 16.19 9.87
C ALA A 210 12.70 16.25 10.62
N ARG A 211 13.40 17.41 10.56
CA ARG A 211 14.69 17.61 11.27
C ARG A 211 14.54 17.43 12.78
N ASP A 212 15.66 17.16 13.43
CA ASP A 212 15.82 17.11 14.88
C ASP A 212 14.98 16.04 15.58
N ARG A 213 14.73 14.93 14.91
CA ARG A 213 14.03 13.78 15.47
C ARG A 213 14.95 12.57 15.48
N THR A 214 14.95 11.84 16.61
CA THR A 214 15.71 10.60 16.76
C THR A 214 14.83 9.40 16.42
N TYR A 215 15.31 8.52 15.56
CA TYR A 215 14.60 7.33 15.11
C TYR A 215 15.21 6.06 15.71
N PRO A 216 14.40 5.02 16.02
CA PRO A 216 14.94 3.75 16.50
C PRO A 216 15.83 3.10 15.43
N GLN A 217 16.88 2.44 15.89
CA GLN A 217 17.77 1.67 15.01
C GLN A 217 17.04 0.42 14.48
N PRO A 218 17.42 -0.08 13.28
CA PRO A 218 16.82 -1.29 12.74
C PRO A 218 17.21 -2.52 13.56
N ASN A 219 16.32 -3.53 13.52
CA ASN A 219 16.57 -4.80 14.15
C ASN A 219 17.66 -5.59 13.40
N ARG A 220 18.68 -6.07 14.15
CA ARG A 220 19.76 -6.91 13.60
C ARG A 220 20.45 -6.33 12.37
N ASN A 221 20.72 -5.04 12.35
CA ASN A 221 21.51 -4.43 11.29
C ASN A 221 22.97 -4.27 11.72
N THR A 222 23.89 -4.72 10.85
CA THR A 222 25.34 -4.64 11.03
C THR A 222 26.07 -4.03 9.83
N GLN A 223 25.32 -3.67 8.77
CA GLN A 223 25.92 -3.25 7.49
C GLN A 223 26.08 -1.75 7.35
N ASN A 224 25.25 -0.94 8.02
CA ASN A 224 25.27 0.51 7.88
C ASN A 224 25.43 1.18 9.25
N PRO A 225 26.10 2.36 9.30
CA PRO A 225 26.22 3.10 10.55
C PRO A 225 24.89 3.68 11.02
N PRO A 226 24.72 3.93 12.34
CA PRO A 226 23.50 4.49 12.91
C PRO A 226 23.00 5.77 12.22
N ALA A 227 23.90 6.67 11.86
CA ALA A 227 23.54 7.93 11.18
C ALA A 227 22.88 7.72 9.81
N HIS A 228 23.28 6.66 9.07
CA HIS A 228 22.64 6.32 7.82
C HIS A 228 21.18 5.90 8.04
N HIS A 229 20.93 5.02 9.02
CA HIS A 229 19.57 4.57 9.35
C HIS A 229 18.69 5.73 9.83
N GLU A 230 19.26 6.66 10.57
CA GLU A 230 18.55 7.84 11.05
C GLU A 230 18.12 8.74 9.89
N ALA A 231 19.02 9.04 8.96
CA ALA A 231 18.71 9.83 7.75
C ALA A 231 17.65 9.15 6.86
N VAL A 232 17.75 7.84 6.65
CA VAL A 232 16.74 7.05 5.91
C VAL A 232 15.38 7.13 6.56
N ARG A 233 15.28 6.89 7.87
CA ARG A 233 14.01 6.90 8.62
C ARG A 233 13.42 8.29 8.75
N GLN A 234 14.25 9.32 8.82
CA GLN A 234 13.83 10.72 8.75
C GLN A 234 13.10 10.99 7.42
N ASN A 235 13.74 10.67 6.28
CA ASN A 235 13.15 10.89 4.97
C ASN A 235 11.87 10.06 4.77
N TYR A 236 11.90 8.77 5.14
CA TYR A 236 10.72 7.92 5.07
C TYR A 236 9.54 8.50 5.87
N SER A 237 9.80 8.99 7.07
CA SER A 237 8.78 9.63 7.92
C SER A 237 8.26 10.93 7.33
N ALA A 238 9.16 11.76 6.75
CA ALA A 238 8.77 13.00 6.06
C ALA A 238 7.84 12.73 4.86
N MET A 239 8.10 11.66 4.10
CA MET A 239 7.22 11.22 3.01
C MET A 239 5.85 10.76 3.55
N CYS A 240 5.81 10.01 4.65
CA CYS A 240 4.56 9.62 5.29
C CYS A 240 3.74 10.85 5.76
N GLU A 241 4.39 11.85 6.35
CA GLU A 241 3.75 13.10 6.78
C GLU A 241 3.23 13.92 5.60
N ASN A 242 3.94 13.91 4.48
CA ASN A 242 3.47 14.53 3.24
C ASN A 242 2.19 13.86 2.71
N ILE A 243 2.15 12.53 2.72
CA ILE A 243 0.96 11.75 2.33
C ILE A 243 -0.21 12.05 3.28
N ASP A 244 0.03 12.08 4.59
CA ASP A 244 -1.00 12.42 5.58
C ASP A 244 -1.62 13.80 5.32
N ARG A 245 -0.79 14.79 4.97
CA ARG A 245 -1.26 16.13 4.54
C ARG A 245 -2.15 16.05 3.30
N GLY A 246 -1.78 15.25 2.30
CA GLY A 246 -2.61 14.99 1.11
C GLY A 246 -3.93 14.32 1.45
N ILE A 247 -3.92 13.32 2.34
CA ILE A 247 -5.13 12.67 2.86
C ILE A 247 -6.06 13.71 3.52
N GLY A 248 -5.51 14.61 4.34
CA GLY A 248 -6.28 15.69 4.96
C GLY A 248 -6.98 16.59 3.94
N GLN A 249 -6.29 16.97 2.86
CA GLN A 249 -6.86 17.77 1.78
C GLN A 249 -8.00 17.04 1.06
N ILE A 250 -7.83 15.75 0.75
CA ILE A 250 -8.84 14.92 0.10
C ILE A 250 -10.08 14.78 1.00
N LEU A 251 -9.90 14.47 2.29
CA LEU A 251 -11.01 14.37 3.24
C LEU A 251 -11.75 15.70 3.42
N ALA A 252 -11.03 16.82 3.41
CA ALA A 252 -11.63 18.15 3.46
C ALA A 252 -12.46 18.44 2.20
N ALA A 253 -12.00 18.03 1.01
CA ALA A 253 -12.76 18.15 -0.23
C ALA A 253 -14.05 17.31 -0.20
N VAL A 254 -13.99 16.07 0.29
CA VAL A 254 -15.19 15.24 0.49
C VAL A 254 -16.16 15.88 1.49
N ALA A 255 -15.66 16.48 2.58
CA ALA A 255 -16.47 17.21 3.55
C ALA A 255 -17.13 18.46 2.93
N ALA A 256 -16.39 19.22 2.12
CA ALA A 256 -16.92 20.39 1.39
C ALA A 256 -18.02 20.02 0.38
N ARG A 257 -18.00 18.78 -0.13
CA ARG A 257 -19.09 18.21 -0.94
C ARG A 257 -20.33 17.84 -0.12
N GLY A 258 -20.25 17.85 1.23
CA GLY A 258 -21.30 17.37 2.12
C GLY A 258 -21.43 15.84 2.18
N GLU A 259 -20.42 15.11 1.72
CA GLU A 259 -20.49 13.66 1.51
C GLU A 259 -19.66 12.84 2.52
N LEU A 260 -18.90 13.49 3.42
CA LEU A 260 -17.98 12.81 4.32
C LEU A 260 -18.67 11.81 5.26
N ASP A 261 -19.86 12.15 5.77
CA ASP A 261 -20.61 11.28 6.68
C ASP A 261 -21.28 10.11 5.95
N ASN A 262 -21.36 10.16 4.62
CA ASN A 262 -21.81 9.06 3.76
C ASN A 262 -20.65 8.38 3.01
N THR A 263 -19.40 8.65 3.37
CA THR A 263 -18.20 8.08 2.72
C THR A 263 -17.48 7.13 3.65
N LEU A 264 -17.26 5.88 3.19
CA LEU A 264 -16.36 4.94 3.86
C LEU A 264 -14.92 5.26 3.46
N ALA A 265 -14.15 5.81 4.40
CA ALA A 265 -12.73 6.11 4.22
C ALA A 265 -11.87 4.92 4.65
N VAL A 266 -11.00 4.47 3.76
CA VAL A 266 -10.05 3.37 4.00
C VAL A 266 -8.63 3.86 3.78
N PHE A 267 -7.76 3.66 4.77
CA PHE A 267 -6.33 3.89 4.67
C PHE A 267 -5.58 2.57 4.76
N SER A 268 -4.72 2.29 3.78
CA SER A 268 -3.86 1.09 3.76
C SER A 268 -2.60 1.34 2.91
N SER A 269 -1.75 0.31 2.81
CA SER A 269 -0.65 0.23 1.84
C SER A 269 -0.68 -1.11 1.12
N ASP A 270 -0.01 -1.21 -0.02
CA ASP A 270 0.12 -2.45 -0.79
C ASP A 270 1.07 -3.46 -0.13
N HIS A 271 2.12 -3.01 0.53
CA HIS A 271 3.07 -3.81 1.34
C HIS A 271 3.78 -2.93 2.37
N GLY A 272 4.64 -3.54 3.17
CA GLY A 272 5.53 -2.85 4.10
C GLY A 272 6.91 -2.53 3.50
N GLU A 273 7.88 -2.23 4.37
CA GLU A 273 9.25 -1.86 4.03
C GLU A 273 10.20 -2.32 5.15
N MET A 274 11.31 -2.97 4.79
CA MET A 274 12.27 -3.51 5.77
C MET A 274 13.06 -2.43 6.52
N LEU A 275 13.36 -1.29 5.90
CA LEU A 275 14.08 -0.15 6.49
C LEU A 275 15.35 -0.53 7.27
N GLY A 276 16.09 -1.51 6.75
CA GLY A 276 17.33 -2.01 7.33
C GLY A 276 17.18 -3.18 8.31
N ASP A 277 15.98 -3.56 8.70
CA ASP A 277 15.76 -4.72 9.57
C ASP A 277 16.33 -6.00 8.92
N HIS A 278 17.01 -6.84 9.69
CA HIS A 278 17.69 -8.06 9.23
C HIS A 278 18.71 -7.82 8.10
N ASN A 279 19.36 -6.65 8.05
CA ASN A 279 20.25 -6.23 6.95
C ASN A 279 19.54 -6.18 5.59
N ARG A 280 18.22 -5.95 5.55
CA ARG A 280 17.43 -5.93 4.33
C ARG A 280 16.77 -4.58 4.10
N TRP A 281 16.62 -4.22 2.84
CA TRP A 281 15.94 -3.03 2.35
C TRP A 281 14.82 -3.42 1.40
N GLY A 282 13.82 -2.56 1.25
CA GLY A 282 12.70 -2.82 0.37
C GLY A 282 11.74 -3.87 0.94
N LYS A 283 11.25 -4.68 0.06
CA LYS A 283 10.24 -5.73 0.26
C LYS A 283 10.71 -7.03 -0.39
N HIS A 284 9.83 -7.88 -0.89
CA HIS A 284 10.08 -9.22 -1.49
C HIS A 284 10.34 -10.34 -0.48
N VAL A 285 10.31 -10.05 0.80
CA VAL A 285 10.66 -11.00 1.85
C VAL A 285 9.47 -11.30 2.76
N PRO A 286 9.42 -12.51 3.36
CA PRO A 286 8.27 -12.95 4.17
C PRO A 286 8.28 -12.42 5.61
N TYR A 287 9.12 -11.44 5.94
CA TYR A 287 9.18 -10.86 7.28
C TYR A 287 8.06 -9.84 7.52
N GLN A 288 7.67 -9.68 8.79
CA GLN A 288 6.55 -8.83 9.18
C GLN A 288 6.70 -7.38 8.76
N ALA A 289 7.93 -6.86 8.72
CA ALA A 289 8.20 -5.50 8.25
C ALA A 289 7.85 -5.30 6.77
N SER A 290 7.99 -6.34 5.93
CA SER A 290 7.62 -6.33 4.51
C SER A 290 6.14 -6.68 4.26
N LEU A 291 5.57 -7.59 5.08
CA LEU A 291 4.20 -8.09 4.92
C LEU A 291 3.14 -7.22 5.61
N GLY A 292 3.45 -6.71 6.81
CA GLY A 292 2.50 -5.96 7.62
C GLY A 292 2.12 -4.64 6.96
N ILE A 293 0.82 -4.39 6.87
CA ILE A 293 0.28 -3.15 6.32
C ILE A 293 -0.52 -2.39 7.38
N PRO A 294 -0.55 -1.06 7.35
CA PRO A 294 -1.56 -0.32 8.08
C PRO A 294 -2.92 -0.60 7.45
N LEU A 295 -3.95 -0.71 8.27
CA LEU A 295 -5.33 -0.77 7.79
C LEU A 295 -6.24 -0.07 8.79
N VAL A 296 -6.87 1.01 8.33
CA VAL A 296 -7.85 1.80 9.09
C VAL A 296 -9.09 1.98 8.25
N ILE A 297 -10.26 1.76 8.83
CA ILE A 297 -11.55 1.94 8.15
C ILE A 297 -12.46 2.77 9.05
N ALA A 298 -12.98 3.88 8.51
CA ALA A 298 -13.88 4.80 9.19
C ALA A 298 -15.01 5.27 8.26
N GLY A 299 -16.19 5.56 8.79
CA GLY A 299 -17.31 6.07 7.99
C GLY A 299 -18.64 5.43 8.35
N PRO A 300 -19.65 5.52 7.47
CA PRO A 300 -20.98 4.98 7.71
C PRO A 300 -20.95 3.47 7.91
N GLY A 301 -21.79 2.97 8.82
CA GLY A 301 -21.84 1.55 9.17
C GLY A 301 -20.73 1.07 10.11
N VAL A 302 -19.67 1.89 10.35
CA VAL A 302 -18.60 1.58 11.29
C VAL A 302 -19.06 1.95 12.70
N ARG A 303 -19.58 0.98 13.46
CA ARG A 303 -20.00 1.15 14.86
C ARG A 303 -18.87 0.89 15.85
N ALA A 304 -17.96 -0.05 15.49
CA ALA A 304 -16.79 -0.38 16.26
C ALA A 304 -15.78 0.77 16.30
N ARG A 305 -15.02 0.86 17.38
CA ARG A 305 -13.96 1.86 17.57
C ARG A 305 -12.71 1.20 18.16
N GLY A 306 -11.55 1.73 17.78
CA GLY A 306 -10.27 1.27 18.33
C GLY A 306 -9.64 0.11 17.55
N ASN A 307 -8.99 -0.80 18.25
CA ASN A 307 -8.15 -1.82 17.64
C ASN A 307 -8.85 -3.16 17.48
N SER A 308 -8.73 -3.78 16.30
CA SER A 308 -9.07 -5.19 16.05
C SER A 308 -7.80 -6.04 15.95
N ARG A 309 -7.82 -7.22 16.58
CA ARG A 309 -6.77 -8.23 16.43
C ARG A 309 -7.17 -9.35 15.46
N ALA A 310 -8.27 -9.20 14.74
CA ALA A 310 -8.67 -10.15 13.71
C ALA A 310 -7.60 -10.26 12.62
N LEU A 311 -7.41 -11.46 12.10
CA LEU A 311 -6.53 -11.71 10.97
C LEU A 311 -7.22 -11.25 9.68
N VAL A 312 -6.66 -10.26 9.02
CA VAL A 312 -7.21 -9.66 7.80
C VAL A 312 -6.11 -9.47 6.75
N THR A 313 -6.49 -9.45 5.51
CA THR A 313 -5.56 -9.26 4.40
C THR A 313 -6.05 -8.16 3.45
N LEU A 314 -5.14 -7.53 2.71
CA LEU A 314 -5.44 -6.43 1.79
C LEU A 314 -6.57 -6.79 0.81
N LEU A 315 -6.58 -8.03 0.30
CA LEU A 315 -7.62 -8.47 -0.66
C LEU A 315 -9.05 -8.46 -0.06
N ASP A 316 -9.20 -8.49 1.27
CA ASP A 316 -10.52 -8.43 1.93
C ASP A 316 -11.24 -7.09 1.69
N LEU A 317 -10.51 -6.07 1.27
CA LEU A 317 -11.09 -4.78 0.88
C LEU A 317 -12.00 -4.90 -0.35
N ALA A 318 -11.68 -5.77 -1.34
CA ALA A 318 -12.53 -5.97 -2.52
C ALA A 318 -13.95 -6.42 -2.12
N ALA A 319 -14.05 -7.48 -1.31
CA ALA A 319 -15.35 -7.94 -0.79
C ALA A 319 -16.02 -6.90 0.11
N THR A 320 -15.25 -6.13 0.86
CA THR A 320 -15.78 -5.08 1.73
C THR A 320 -16.42 -3.95 0.93
N PHE A 321 -15.78 -3.50 -0.15
CA PHE A 321 -16.33 -2.45 -1.02
C PHE A 321 -17.60 -2.93 -1.71
N LEU A 322 -17.61 -4.16 -2.25
CA LEU A 322 -18.81 -4.74 -2.86
C LEU A 322 -19.97 -4.87 -1.87
N ASP A 323 -19.72 -5.41 -0.68
CA ASP A 323 -20.74 -5.57 0.35
C ASP A 323 -21.26 -4.22 0.88
N CYS A 324 -20.41 -3.20 1.01
CA CYS A 324 -20.84 -1.84 1.35
C CYS A 324 -21.68 -1.20 0.25
N ALA A 325 -21.47 -1.58 -1.00
CA ALA A 325 -22.29 -1.18 -2.15
C ALA A 325 -23.58 -2.00 -2.29
N GLY A 326 -23.84 -2.95 -1.39
CA GLY A 326 -25.01 -3.85 -1.46
C GLY A 326 -24.88 -4.92 -2.55
N LEU A 327 -23.68 -5.20 -3.04
CA LEU A 327 -23.43 -6.16 -4.12
C LEU A 327 -22.99 -7.52 -3.56
N PRO A 328 -23.37 -8.62 -4.24
CA PRO A 328 -22.88 -9.94 -3.88
C PRO A 328 -21.37 -10.04 -4.14
N VAL A 329 -20.66 -10.69 -3.23
CA VAL A 329 -19.24 -11.03 -3.44
C VAL A 329 -19.17 -12.27 -4.34
N PRO A 330 -18.50 -12.22 -5.50
CA PRO A 330 -18.36 -13.37 -6.39
C PRO A 330 -17.71 -14.57 -5.70
N ALA A 331 -18.24 -15.77 -5.90
CA ALA A 331 -17.68 -17.01 -5.34
C ALA A 331 -16.25 -17.33 -5.82
N ALA A 332 -15.83 -16.73 -6.93
CA ALA A 332 -14.47 -16.85 -7.44
C ALA A 332 -13.42 -16.03 -6.67
N MET A 333 -13.86 -15.09 -5.81
CA MET A 333 -12.99 -14.30 -4.94
C MET A 333 -12.63 -15.08 -3.67
N ASP A 334 -11.42 -14.92 -3.18
CA ASP A 334 -10.95 -15.42 -1.88
C ASP A 334 -11.17 -14.38 -0.76
N SER A 335 -11.48 -13.15 -1.15
CA SER A 335 -11.73 -12.02 -0.27
C SER A 335 -12.99 -12.23 0.58
N ARG A 336 -12.97 -11.71 1.81
CA ARG A 336 -14.08 -11.78 2.77
C ARG A 336 -14.38 -10.38 3.29
N THR A 337 -15.65 -10.02 3.34
CA THR A 337 -16.06 -8.70 3.82
C THR A 337 -15.66 -8.45 5.27
N LEU A 338 -15.15 -7.26 5.53
CA LEU A 338 -14.79 -6.79 6.88
C LEU A 338 -15.99 -6.15 7.62
N ARG A 339 -17.16 -6.00 7.00
CA ARG A 339 -18.34 -5.37 7.63
C ARG A 339 -18.71 -5.95 9.00
N PRO A 340 -18.64 -7.28 9.25
CA PRO A 340 -18.87 -7.82 10.59
C PRO A 340 -17.90 -7.28 11.65
N LEU A 341 -16.64 -7.00 11.26
CA LEU A 341 -15.62 -6.42 12.14
C LEU A 341 -15.83 -4.90 12.33
N LEU A 342 -16.40 -4.22 11.34
CA LEU A 342 -16.75 -2.81 11.43
C LEU A 342 -17.96 -2.58 12.36
N ALA A 343 -18.79 -3.58 12.56
CA ALA A 343 -19.87 -3.56 13.54
C ALA A 343 -19.37 -3.93 14.96
N ASP A 344 -18.44 -4.88 15.06
CA ASP A 344 -17.85 -5.39 16.30
C ASP A 344 -16.41 -5.86 16.06
N GLN A 345 -15.42 -5.05 16.45
CA GLN A 345 -14.00 -5.30 16.22
C GLN A 345 -13.42 -6.49 17.00
N THR A 346 -14.16 -7.06 17.93
CA THR A 346 -13.74 -8.23 18.72
C THR A 346 -14.01 -9.56 18.01
N ARG A 347 -14.78 -9.55 16.93
CA ARG A 347 -15.12 -10.76 16.17
C ARG A 347 -13.91 -11.39 15.50
N ARG A 348 -13.97 -12.69 15.31
CA ARG A 348 -13.00 -13.43 14.49
C ARG A 348 -13.37 -13.29 13.02
N HIS A 349 -12.36 -13.34 12.15
CA HIS A 349 -12.54 -13.24 10.71
C HIS A 349 -11.93 -14.45 9.99
N ARG A 350 -10.61 -14.54 9.97
CA ARG A 350 -9.88 -15.69 9.41
C ARG A 350 -9.20 -16.47 10.54
N THR A 351 -9.03 -17.79 10.36
CA THR A 351 -8.27 -18.64 11.28
C THR A 351 -6.76 -18.55 11.04
N HIS A 352 -6.39 -18.24 9.80
CA HIS A 352 -5.01 -18.03 9.36
C HIS A 352 -4.99 -17.10 8.15
N LEU A 353 -3.83 -16.56 7.86
CA LEU A 353 -3.51 -15.79 6.66
C LEU A 353 -2.43 -16.51 5.87
N VAL A 354 -2.49 -16.40 4.55
CA VAL A 354 -1.47 -16.90 3.63
C VAL A 354 -0.90 -15.74 2.83
N ALA A 355 0.36 -15.83 2.46
CA ALA A 355 1.01 -14.92 1.53
C ALA A 355 2.12 -15.66 0.76
N GLY A 356 2.53 -15.10 -0.36
CA GLY A 356 3.60 -15.66 -1.16
C GLY A 356 4.18 -14.67 -2.15
N LEU A 357 5.34 -15.01 -2.66
CA LEU A 357 5.94 -14.33 -3.80
C LEU A 357 6.99 -15.26 -4.42
N GLU A 358 6.92 -15.45 -5.75
CA GLU A 358 7.84 -16.33 -6.47
C GLU A 358 7.90 -17.73 -5.85
N ASP A 359 9.04 -18.11 -5.28
CA ASP A 359 9.27 -19.47 -4.78
C ASP A 359 8.85 -19.70 -3.33
N TRP A 360 8.56 -18.64 -2.57
CA TRP A 360 8.21 -18.80 -1.16
C TRP A 360 6.72 -18.65 -0.87
N ARG A 361 6.27 -19.36 0.13
CA ARG A 361 4.91 -19.30 0.70
C ARG A 361 4.99 -19.22 2.21
N LEU A 362 3.98 -18.62 2.82
CA LEU A 362 3.82 -18.60 4.25
C LEU A 362 2.37 -18.83 4.68
N VAL A 363 2.24 -19.27 5.92
CA VAL A 363 0.98 -19.27 6.67
C VAL A 363 1.22 -18.71 8.07
N TRP A 364 0.27 -17.90 8.54
CA TRP A 364 0.28 -17.28 9.85
C TRP A 364 -1.07 -17.47 10.55
N ASP A 365 -1.10 -18.13 11.72
CA ASP A 365 -2.31 -18.40 12.51
C ASP A 365 -2.66 -17.34 13.57
N GLY A 366 -1.98 -16.19 13.52
CA GLY A 366 -2.09 -15.10 14.49
C GLY A 366 -1.05 -15.18 15.61
N ARG A 367 -0.37 -16.32 15.78
CA ARG A 367 0.77 -16.50 16.67
C ARG A 367 1.98 -17.03 15.96
N TYR A 368 1.86 -18.20 15.33
CA TYR A 368 2.98 -18.84 14.65
C TYR A 368 2.95 -18.57 13.16
N LYS A 369 4.09 -18.17 12.61
CA LYS A 369 4.29 -17.95 11.19
C LYS A 369 5.28 -18.97 10.65
N LEU A 370 4.82 -19.81 9.72
CA LEU A 370 5.62 -20.76 8.97
C LEU A 370 5.94 -20.18 7.59
N ILE A 371 7.20 -20.27 7.17
CA ILE A 371 7.71 -19.82 5.87
C ILE A 371 8.44 -20.98 5.22
N GLU A 372 8.12 -21.29 3.95
CA GLU A 372 8.82 -22.27 3.13
C GLU A 372 9.27 -21.63 1.81
N GLY A 373 10.41 -22.09 1.26
CA GLY A 373 10.94 -21.67 -0.03
C GLY A 373 11.73 -20.36 -0.04
N PHE A 374 11.83 -19.64 1.08
CA PHE A 374 12.54 -18.35 1.14
C PHE A 374 14.05 -18.51 1.43
N GLU A 375 14.37 -19.24 2.46
CA GLU A 375 15.75 -19.58 2.81
C GLU A 375 16.00 -21.07 2.53
N LYS A 376 17.26 -21.50 2.61
CA LYS A 376 17.64 -22.90 2.40
C LYS A 376 16.83 -23.86 3.29
N GLU A 377 16.58 -23.44 4.54
CA GLU A 377 15.74 -24.17 5.49
C GLU A 377 14.46 -23.41 5.77
N PRO A 378 13.32 -24.09 5.96
CA PRO A 378 12.09 -23.44 6.38
C PRO A 378 12.25 -22.69 7.70
N GLN A 379 11.40 -21.69 7.90
CA GLN A 379 11.43 -20.85 9.11
C GLN A 379 10.09 -20.92 9.84
N LEU A 380 10.14 -20.94 11.17
CA LEU A 380 8.97 -20.88 12.05
C LEU A 380 9.22 -19.86 13.16
N PHE A 381 8.34 -18.86 13.27
CA PHE A 381 8.44 -17.80 14.27
C PHE A 381 7.22 -17.78 15.19
N ASP A 382 7.41 -17.47 16.49
CA ASP A 382 6.34 -17.17 17.46
C ASP A 382 6.21 -15.64 17.58
N LEU A 383 5.37 -15.02 16.76
CA LEU A 383 5.24 -13.55 16.68
C LEU A 383 4.67 -12.90 17.94
N GLN A 384 4.10 -13.67 18.88
CA GLN A 384 3.69 -13.13 20.18
C GLN A 384 4.87 -12.95 21.13
N ARG A 385 5.89 -13.79 21.04
CA ARG A 385 7.09 -13.75 21.88
C ARG A 385 8.28 -13.11 21.19
N ASP A 386 8.33 -13.21 19.89
CA ASP A 386 9.39 -12.71 19.02
C ASP A 386 8.76 -11.97 17.81
N PRO A 387 8.17 -10.78 18.03
CA PRO A 387 7.54 -10.01 16.95
C PRO A 387 8.52 -9.49 15.91
N LEU A 388 9.82 -9.53 16.19
CA LEU A 388 10.90 -9.11 15.30
C LEU A 388 11.54 -10.28 14.53
N GLU A 389 11.03 -11.51 14.70
CA GLU A 389 11.43 -12.71 13.95
C GLU A 389 12.92 -13.05 14.05
N ASN A 390 13.44 -12.96 15.25
CA ASN A 390 14.86 -13.18 15.54
C ASN A 390 15.22 -14.64 15.78
N LEU A 391 14.25 -15.49 16.17
CA LEU A 391 14.49 -16.87 16.58
C LEU A 391 13.70 -17.87 15.72
N ASN A 392 14.39 -18.56 14.81
CA ASN A 392 13.79 -19.65 14.03
C ASN A 392 13.56 -20.87 14.94
N LEU A 393 12.29 -21.25 15.10
CA LEU A 393 11.83 -22.37 15.93
C LEU A 393 11.62 -23.67 15.13
N TRP A 394 11.94 -23.70 13.84
CA TRP A 394 11.68 -24.83 12.94
C TRP A 394 12.11 -26.18 13.52
N ALA A 395 13.35 -26.27 14.00
CA ALA A 395 13.88 -27.51 14.59
C ALA A 395 13.24 -27.90 15.95
N ARG A 396 12.67 -26.91 16.66
CA ARG A 396 12.22 -27.08 18.06
C ARG A 396 10.72 -27.32 18.22
N ARG A 397 9.89 -27.11 17.20
CA ARG A 397 8.41 -27.09 17.31
C ARG A 397 7.73 -27.98 16.26
N THR A 398 8.09 -29.26 16.22
CA THR A 398 7.62 -30.22 15.20
C THR A 398 6.09 -30.28 15.09
N ARG A 399 5.35 -30.39 16.18
CA ARG A 399 3.88 -30.48 16.17
C ARG A 399 3.24 -29.23 15.53
N ILE A 400 3.76 -28.02 15.85
CA ILE A 400 3.23 -26.76 15.31
C ILE A 400 3.51 -26.66 13.82
N ARG A 401 4.74 -26.93 13.40
CA ARG A 401 5.09 -26.87 11.96
C ARG A 401 4.29 -27.86 11.13
N THR A 402 4.05 -29.09 11.63
CA THR A 402 3.24 -30.09 10.91
C THR A 402 1.81 -29.61 10.73
N HIS A 403 1.21 -29.02 11.77
CA HIS A 403 -0.13 -28.44 11.66
C HIS A 403 -0.16 -27.28 10.66
N LEU A 404 0.75 -26.30 10.75
CA LEU A 404 0.76 -25.16 9.84
C LEU A 404 1.01 -25.56 8.37
N LYS A 405 1.81 -26.60 8.12
CA LYS A 405 2.00 -27.14 6.77
C LYS A 405 0.69 -27.56 6.09
N THR A 406 -0.28 -28.06 6.86
CA THR A 406 -1.59 -28.45 6.30
C THR A 406 -2.45 -27.25 5.86
N LEU A 407 -2.06 -26.05 6.26
CA LEU A 407 -2.75 -24.78 5.95
C LEU A 407 -2.06 -23.99 4.82
N LEU A 408 -0.86 -24.39 4.39
CA LEU A 408 -0.17 -23.78 3.25
C LEU A 408 -0.95 -24.05 1.96
N PRO A 409 -1.09 -23.06 1.07
CA PRO A 409 -1.67 -23.30 -0.24
C PRO A 409 -0.77 -24.24 -1.04
N SER A 410 -1.40 -25.14 -1.76
CA SER A 410 -0.74 -26.07 -2.69
C SER A 410 -0.06 -25.32 -3.86
#